data_1ff3ee519451b555aab894241357c7d6
#
_entry.id   1ff3ee519451b555aab894241357c7d6
#
_cell.length_a   1.000
_cell.length_b   1.000
_cell.length_c   1.000
_cell.angle_alpha   90.00
_cell.angle_beta   90.00
_cell.angle_gamma   90.00
#
_symmetry.space_group_name_H-M   'P 1'
#
loop_
_entity.id
_entity.type
_entity.pdbx_description
1 polymer ?
#
loop_
_entity_poly.entity_id
_entity_poly.type
_entity_poly.pdbx_seq_one_letter_code
_entity_poly.pdbx_strand_id
1 'polypeptide(L)'
;MAQGAAPVVVATVDALLARTMPRPRLAALSVTLEPGGRADLNRLTAQLMQAGYTRCDQVEGVGQFALRGGILDVFSPLMEQPVRCEFFDDEIDSIGAFDPGTQRRTENVSSALLLPAAEILPELTPGGPAHLAEELEKLAAKYARKEQGSAAAQALQADAERFRNGAEVNGLDRYLNLIYPDADSGADYLPEDAVVFLCEGGRIEQRVKNLLLQLRQDTETLMGAGLMVGDAAEVCLSGEALFARLADFPVVMLDALPTSRHPLKPRGLLTVNARQLSSYGGSLETAVTDLEHYRNTGSAVLVLCGGEVRANNLLRLLEGRNIPAVLDLKGAAMPGPGELRITVGALSAGCEWPSLKLAVLTEGQLTAVAQKKRKLKKDSNRQKLQSFTDLSPGDLVVHTHHGIGRFAGIQRMPVDGVEKDYIKIDYAGGDCLYVPVTQLDMVSKYIGGGEDQERTR
;
A
#
# COMPACT_ATOMS: atom_id res chain seq x y z
N MET A 1 7.95 15.86 9.93
CA MET A 1 7.49 16.19 8.55
C MET A 1 8.47 17.18 7.96
N ALA A 2 9.06 16.85 6.82
CA ALA A 2 9.95 17.80 6.13
C ALA A 2 9.17 19.08 5.84
N GLN A 3 9.66 20.21 6.33
CA GLN A 3 9.11 21.54 6.05
C GLN A 3 9.27 21.82 4.56
N GLY A 4 8.17 21.86 3.80
CA GLY A 4 8.22 22.49 2.48
C GLY A 4 7.30 22.02 1.38
N ALA A 5 6.74 20.83 1.38
CA ALA A 5 5.77 20.41 0.35
C ALA A 5 4.62 19.63 0.98
N ALA A 6 3.39 20.03 0.64
CA ALA A 6 2.22 19.25 1.02
C ALA A 6 2.34 17.84 0.37
N PRO A 7 2.22 16.74 1.13
CA PRO A 7 2.31 15.41 0.56
C PRO A 7 1.12 15.15 -0.36
N VAL A 8 1.37 14.51 -1.51
CA VAL A 8 0.32 13.97 -2.37
C VAL A 8 0.12 12.51 -2.00
N VAL A 9 -1.08 12.19 -1.50
CA VAL A 9 -1.47 10.83 -1.12
C VAL A 9 -2.40 10.26 -2.19
N VAL A 10 -2.07 9.09 -2.69
CA VAL A 10 -2.94 8.33 -3.61
C VAL A 10 -3.42 7.09 -2.87
N ALA A 11 -4.73 6.99 -2.70
CA ALA A 11 -5.35 5.89 -1.95
C ALA A 11 -6.50 5.27 -2.75
N THR A 12 -6.74 3.98 -2.52
CA THR A 12 -7.99 3.34 -2.94
C THR A 12 -9.10 3.65 -1.94
N VAL A 13 -10.35 3.58 -2.39
CA VAL A 13 -11.48 3.77 -1.48
C VAL A 13 -11.54 2.70 -0.38
N ASP A 14 -11.03 1.52 -0.66
CA ASP A 14 -10.93 0.41 0.30
C ASP A 14 -10.13 0.82 1.54
N ALA A 15 -8.98 1.49 1.32
CA ALA A 15 -8.13 1.98 2.40
C ALA A 15 -8.80 3.11 3.22
N LEU A 16 -9.66 3.91 2.59
CA LEU A 16 -10.38 4.97 3.29
C LEU A 16 -11.56 4.45 4.12
N LEU A 17 -12.16 3.32 3.70
CA LEU A 17 -13.28 2.69 4.40
C LEU A 17 -12.84 1.90 5.63
N ALA A 18 -11.65 1.29 5.57
CA ALA A 18 -11.17 0.41 6.63
C ALA A 18 -11.03 1.16 7.96
N ARG A 19 -11.53 0.57 9.03
CA ARG A 19 -11.29 1.06 10.38
C ARG A 19 -9.88 0.71 10.82
N THR A 20 -9.27 1.59 11.58
CA THR A 20 -7.89 1.50 12.02
C THR A 20 -7.70 2.10 13.39
N MET A 21 -6.48 2.04 13.94
CA MET A 21 -6.11 2.69 15.19
C MET A 21 -6.50 4.17 15.19
N PRO A 22 -7.05 4.70 16.29
CA PRO A 22 -7.33 6.12 16.41
C PRO A 22 -6.08 6.98 16.22
N ARG A 23 -6.17 8.02 15.40
CA ARG A 23 -5.05 8.93 15.08
C ARG A 23 -4.34 9.49 16.32
N PRO A 24 -5.04 9.90 17.42
CA PRO A 24 -4.35 10.34 18.63
C PRO A 24 -3.50 9.23 19.28
N ARG A 25 -3.92 7.96 19.21
CA ARG A 25 -3.17 6.84 19.75
C ARG A 25 -1.93 6.54 18.93
N LEU A 26 -2.04 6.58 17.59
CA LEU A 26 -0.89 6.47 16.71
C LEU A 26 0.15 7.57 17.02
N ALA A 27 -0.30 8.80 17.18
CA ALA A 27 0.59 9.91 17.51
C ALA A 27 1.26 9.74 18.88
N ALA A 28 0.52 9.27 19.90
CA ALA A 28 1.06 9.05 21.24
C ALA A 28 2.09 7.91 21.31
N LEU A 29 1.94 6.88 20.47
CA LEU A 29 2.86 5.74 20.40
C LEU A 29 4.05 5.97 19.46
N SER A 30 3.97 6.97 18.60
CA SER A 30 5.05 7.30 17.67
C SER A 30 6.14 8.10 18.38
N VAL A 31 7.40 7.72 18.19
CA VAL A 31 8.56 8.37 18.81
C VAL A 31 9.55 8.77 17.73
N THR A 32 9.97 10.04 17.75
CA THR A 32 11.08 10.50 16.91
C THR A 32 12.34 10.62 17.75
N LEU A 33 13.41 9.96 17.31
CA LEU A 33 14.73 10.01 17.92
C LEU A 33 15.66 10.81 17.00
N GLU A 34 16.45 11.73 17.59
CA GLU A 34 17.40 12.56 16.88
C GLU A 34 18.71 12.62 17.68
N PRO A 35 19.90 12.66 17.04
CA PRO A 35 21.16 12.89 17.72
C PRO A 35 21.13 14.20 18.53
N GLY A 36 21.65 14.19 19.77
CA GLY A 36 21.54 15.29 20.71
C GLY A 36 20.22 15.38 21.46
N GLY A 37 19.22 14.58 21.08
CA GLY A 37 17.97 14.45 21.83
C GLY A 37 18.15 13.66 23.13
N ARG A 38 17.19 13.79 24.05
CA ARG A 38 17.20 13.05 25.33
C ARG A 38 16.03 12.11 25.42
N ALA A 39 16.31 10.88 25.86
CA ALA A 39 15.28 9.89 26.12
C ALA A 39 15.72 8.93 27.25
N ASP A 40 14.88 8.75 28.24
CA ASP A 40 15.06 7.71 29.25
C ASP A 40 14.87 6.33 28.62
N LEU A 41 15.91 5.49 28.64
CA LEU A 41 15.89 4.17 28.01
C LEU A 41 14.84 3.22 28.59
N ASN A 42 14.56 3.30 29.90
CA ASN A 42 13.55 2.45 30.52
C ASN A 42 12.15 2.85 30.05
N ARG A 43 11.89 4.16 30.01
CA ARG A 43 10.64 4.68 29.51
C ARG A 43 10.46 4.38 28.02
N LEU A 44 11.51 4.55 27.22
CA LEU A 44 11.49 4.28 25.79
C LEU A 44 11.22 2.79 25.50
N THR A 45 11.89 1.88 26.22
CA THR A 45 11.63 0.45 26.06
C THR A 45 10.22 0.05 26.48
N ALA A 46 9.67 0.65 27.54
CA ALA A 46 8.29 0.43 27.93
C ALA A 46 7.31 0.93 26.85
N GLN A 47 7.58 2.09 26.24
CA GLN A 47 6.79 2.62 25.12
C GLN A 47 6.86 1.71 23.90
N LEU A 48 8.03 1.18 23.55
CA LEU A 48 8.18 0.23 22.44
C LEU A 48 7.40 -1.06 22.69
N MET A 49 7.45 -1.62 23.90
CA MET A 49 6.65 -2.79 24.25
C MET A 49 5.14 -2.50 24.13
N GLN A 50 4.69 -1.34 24.62
CA GLN A 50 3.29 -0.90 24.49
C GLN A 50 2.89 -0.67 23.04
N ALA A 51 3.84 -0.25 22.19
CA ALA A 51 3.66 -0.08 20.74
C ALA A 51 3.77 -1.41 19.97
N GLY A 52 3.81 -2.55 20.64
CA GLY A 52 3.79 -3.88 20.05
C GLY A 52 5.16 -4.42 19.58
N TYR A 53 6.28 -3.77 19.96
CA TYR A 53 7.58 -4.30 19.63
C TYR A 53 7.96 -5.47 20.55
N THR A 54 8.60 -6.46 19.95
CA THR A 54 9.13 -7.62 20.66
C THR A 54 10.58 -7.36 21.06
N ARG A 55 10.89 -7.52 22.34
CA ARG A 55 12.28 -7.44 22.83
C ARG A 55 13.02 -8.73 22.47
N CYS A 56 14.21 -8.59 21.91
CA CYS A 56 15.08 -9.71 21.53
C CYS A 56 16.54 -9.42 21.92
N ASP A 57 17.41 -10.42 21.79
CA ASP A 57 18.85 -10.24 22.02
C ASP A 57 19.51 -9.56 20.82
N GLN A 58 19.00 -9.80 19.62
CA GLN A 58 19.50 -9.26 18.36
C GLN A 58 18.33 -8.97 17.42
N VAL A 59 18.32 -7.77 16.82
CA VAL A 59 17.29 -7.36 15.87
C VAL A 59 17.56 -7.97 14.52
N GLU A 60 16.62 -8.80 14.03
CA GLU A 60 16.67 -9.49 12.74
C GLU A 60 15.48 -9.16 11.86
N GLY A 61 14.37 -8.71 12.44
CA GLY A 61 13.11 -8.45 11.74
C GLY A 61 12.39 -7.19 12.19
N VAL A 62 11.45 -6.77 11.38
CA VAL A 62 10.56 -5.62 11.65
C VAL A 62 9.76 -5.87 12.93
N GLY A 63 9.55 -4.81 13.73
CA GLY A 63 8.83 -4.89 15.00
C GLY A 63 9.65 -5.43 16.15
N GLN A 64 10.98 -5.59 15.98
CA GLN A 64 11.88 -6.03 17.03
C GLN A 64 12.73 -4.88 17.57
N PHE A 65 13.11 -4.97 18.83
CA PHE A 65 14.12 -4.11 19.45
C PHE A 65 15.03 -4.89 20.40
N ALA A 66 16.25 -4.42 20.54
CA ALA A 66 17.24 -4.93 21.49
C ALA A 66 17.88 -3.79 22.27
N LEU A 67 18.07 -3.97 23.57
CA LEU A 67 18.76 -3.02 24.43
C LEU A 67 19.96 -3.69 25.10
N ARG A 68 21.15 -3.18 24.83
CA ARG A 68 22.44 -3.69 25.36
C ARG A 68 23.25 -2.53 25.90
N GLY A 69 23.20 -2.34 27.21
CA GLY A 69 23.83 -1.18 27.87
C GLY A 69 23.18 0.13 27.36
N GLY A 70 23.99 1.03 26.84
CA GLY A 70 23.53 2.29 26.23
C GLY A 70 23.21 2.20 24.72
N ILE A 71 23.02 1.00 24.15
CA ILE A 71 22.75 0.82 22.73
C ILE A 71 21.34 0.25 22.57
N LEU A 72 20.50 1.01 21.84
CA LEU A 72 19.16 0.59 21.43
C LEU A 72 19.16 0.30 19.93
N ASP A 73 18.93 -0.95 19.56
CA ASP A 73 18.67 -1.38 18.20
C ASP A 73 17.16 -1.51 18.02
N VAL A 74 16.60 -0.98 16.93
CA VAL A 74 15.14 -1.05 16.67
C VAL A 74 14.84 -1.09 15.17
N PHE A 75 13.85 -1.91 14.77
CA PHE A 75 13.40 -2.02 13.40
C PHE A 75 11.92 -1.63 13.27
N SER A 76 11.69 -0.36 12.95
CA SER A 76 10.32 0.17 12.77
C SER A 76 9.72 -0.25 11.41
N PRO A 77 8.39 -0.43 11.31
CA PRO A 77 7.74 -0.96 10.10
C PRO A 77 7.98 -0.19 8.80
N LEU A 78 8.21 1.13 8.86
CA LEU A 78 8.43 1.95 7.66
C LEU A 78 9.91 2.11 7.29
N MET A 79 10.81 1.51 8.03
CA MET A 79 12.25 1.58 7.76
C MET A 79 12.67 0.47 6.81
N GLU A 80 13.56 0.77 5.87
CA GLU A 80 14.19 -0.24 4.99
C GLU A 80 15.25 -1.05 5.75
N GLN A 81 15.88 -0.45 6.74
CA GLN A 81 16.89 -1.06 7.61
C GLN A 81 16.63 -0.68 9.07
N PRO A 82 16.99 -1.54 10.02
CA PRO A 82 16.96 -1.20 11.44
C PRO A 82 17.94 -0.10 11.76
N VAL A 83 17.69 0.62 12.87
CA VAL A 83 18.55 1.68 13.36
C VAL A 83 19.16 1.28 14.71
N ARG A 84 20.40 1.69 14.91
CA ARG A 84 21.15 1.62 16.17
C ARG A 84 21.30 3.01 16.72
N CYS A 85 20.74 3.24 17.90
CA CYS A 85 20.87 4.48 18.65
C CYS A 85 21.86 4.26 19.80
N GLU A 86 22.92 5.02 19.82
CA GLU A 86 23.96 4.99 20.87
C GLU A 86 23.67 6.11 21.87
N PHE A 87 23.58 5.77 23.14
CA PHE A 87 23.26 6.69 24.22
C PHE A 87 24.47 6.90 25.13
N PHE A 88 24.70 8.14 25.51
CA PHE A 88 25.53 8.52 26.61
C PHE A 88 24.64 9.05 27.74
N ASP A 89 24.41 8.20 28.76
CA ASP A 89 23.39 8.39 29.79
C ASP A 89 21.98 8.48 29.15
N ASP A 90 21.34 9.63 29.20
CA ASP A 90 20.01 9.89 28.61
C ASP A 90 20.07 10.63 27.26
N GLU A 91 21.26 11.02 26.79
CA GLU A 91 21.46 11.74 25.55
C GLU A 91 21.80 10.78 24.39
N ILE A 92 21.17 11.00 23.24
CA ILE A 92 21.44 10.23 22.01
C ILE A 92 22.68 10.81 21.35
N ASP A 93 23.80 10.08 21.42
CA ASP A 93 25.07 10.48 20.81
C ASP A 93 25.03 10.32 19.29
N SER A 94 24.56 9.17 18.81
CA SER A 94 24.50 8.90 17.38
C SER A 94 23.36 7.95 17.02
N ILE A 95 22.88 8.07 15.77
CA ILE A 95 21.92 7.13 15.16
C ILE A 95 22.49 6.66 13.83
N GLY A 96 22.49 5.35 13.59
CA GLY A 96 22.91 4.78 12.31
C GLY A 96 22.07 3.61 11.88
N ALA A 97 21.79 3.53 10.60
CA ALA A 97 21.21 2.33 10.00
C ALA A 97 22.24 1.18 10.04
N PHE A 98 21.77 -0.05 10.13
CA PHE A 98 22.64 -1.22 10.09
C PHE A 98 21.99 -2.38 9.34
N ASP A 99 22.81 -3.26 8.81
CA ASP A 99 22.36 -4.48 8.14
C ASP A 99 22.02 -5.55 9.18
N PRO A 100 20.76 -6.07 9.21
CA PRO A 100 20.34 -7.02 10.24
C PRO A 100 21.04 -8.39 10.14
N GLY A 101 21.52 -8.79 8.97
CA GLY A 101 22.23 -10.06 8.79
C GLY A 101 23.68 -10.02 9.27
N THR A 102 24.37 -8.89 9.06
CA THR A 102 25.78 -8.73 9.46
C THR A 102 25.96 -7.94 10.74
N GLN A 103 24.91 -7.26 11.23
CA GLN A 103 24.91 -6.36 12.39
C GLN A 103 25.87 -5.17 12.27
N ARG A 104 26.34 -4.87 11.05
CA ARG A 104 27.26 -3.77 10.79
C ARG A 104 26.53 -2.51 10.41
N ARG A 105 26.96 -1.38 10.97
CA ARG A 105 26.47 -0.04 10.62
C ARG A 105 26.74 0.24 9.14
N THR A 106 25.74 0.73 8.45
CA THR A 106 25.78 1.06 7.01
C THR A 106 25.96 2.55 6.79
N GLU A 107 25.10 3.37 7.42
CA GLU A 107 25.14 4.82 7.27
C GLU A 107 24.65 5.53 8.53
N ASN A 108 24.98 6.82 8.66
CA ASN A 108 24.45 7.66 9.72
C ASN A 108 23.12 8.27 9.28
N VAL A 109 22.15 8.35 10.17
CA VAL A 109 20.86 8.97 9.94
C VAL A 109 20.65 10.15 10.90
N SER A 110 20.01 11.20 10.41
CA SER A 110 19.75 12.41 11.17
C SER A 110 18.55 12.31 12.11
N SER A 111 17.65 11.37 11.85
CA SER A 111 16.49 11.11 12.70
C SER A 111 15.92 9.73 12.42
N ALA A 112 15.24 9.15 13.41
CA ALA A 112 14.54 7.88 13.31
C ALA A 112 13.12 8.02 13.85
N LEU A 113 12.12 7.80 12.98
CA LEU A 113 10.71 7.76 13.37
C LEU A 113 10.31 6.32 13.69
N LEU A 114 10.03 6.05 14.94
CA LEU A 114 9.55 4.75 15.42
C LEU A 114 8.03 4.78 15.46
N LEU A 115 7.39 4.00 14.62
CA LEU A 115 5.94 3.80 14.58
C LEU A 115 5.56 2.54 15.35
N PRO A 116 4.30 2.37 15.78
CA PRO A 116 3.84 1.09 16.33
C PRO A 116 4.19 -0.09 15.43
N ALA A 117 4.59 -1.20 16.03
CA ALA A 117 4.99 -2.42 15.33
C ALA A 117 3.79 -3.17 14.73
N ALA A 118 2.60 -2.96 15.28
CA ALA A 118 1.33 -3.52 14.82
C ALA A 118 0.23 -2.47 14.83
N GLU A 119 -0.74 -2.64 13.96
CA GLU A 119 -1.92 -1.76 13.87
C GLU A 119 -2.90 -2.02 15.03
N ILE A 120 -3.08 -3.28 15.41
CA ILE A 120 -4.02 -3.69 16.44
C ILE A 120 -3.25 -4.15 17.66
N LEU A 121 -3.39 -3.39 18.74
CA LEU A 121 -2.64 -3.56 19.98
C LEU A 121 -3.60 -3.83 21.14
N PRO A 122 -3.74 -5.08 21.60
CA PRO A 122 -4.61 -5.42 22.73
C PRO A 122 -4.31 -4.65 24.00
N GLU A 123 -3.08 -4.20 24.19
CA GLU A 123 -2.61 -3.37 25.31
C GLU A 123 -3.33 -2.02 25.37
N LEU A 124 -3.88 -1.55 24.25
CA LEU A 124 -4.61 -0.30 24.13
C LEU A 124 -6.13 -0.44 24.38
N THR A 125 -6.59 -1.66 24.61
CA THR A 125 -7.99 -1.88 25.02
C THR A 125 -8.28 -1.07 26.30
N PRO A 126 -9.42 -0.40 26.41
CA PRO A 126 -9.84 0.21 27.67
C PRO A 126 -9.82 -0.83 28.80
N GLY A 127 -8.96 -0.65 29.81
CA GLY A 127 -8.75 -1.64 30.87
C GLY A 127 -7.70 -2.73 30.56
N GLY A 128 -7.08 -2.69 29.38
CA GLY A 128 -5.98 -3.59 28.99
C GLY A 128 -6.42 -4.99 28.52
N PRO A 129 -5.45 -5.88 28.20
CA PRO A 129 -5.75 -7.22 27.68
C PRO A 129 -6.58 -8.10 28.62
N ALA A 130 -6.45 -7.91 29.94
CA ALA A 130 -7.25 -8.65 30.91
C ALA A 130 -8.74 -8.30 30.80
N HIS A 131 -9.05 -7.01 30.61
CA HIS A 131 -10.44 -6.57 30.39
C HIS A 131 -10.97 -7.05 29.02
N LEU A 132 -10.14 -7.05 27.99
CA LEU A 132 -10.52 -7.65 26.71
C LEU A 132 -10.90 -9.14 26.88
N ALA A 133 -10.11 -9.90 27.65
CA ALA A 133 -10.44 -11.29 27.95
C ALA A 133 -11.79 -11.43 28.67
N GLU A 134 -12.11 -10.54 29.62
CA GLU A 134 -13.43 -10.53 30.30
C GLU A 134 -14.57 -10.24 29.32
N GLU A 135 -14.40 -9.30 28.41
CA GLU A 135 -15.40 -8.98 27.38
C GLU A 135 -15.61 -10.18 26.43
N LEU A 136 -14.53 -10.85 26.03
CA LEU A 136 -14.63 -12.06 25.21
C LEU A 136 -15.36 -13.20 25.94
N GLU A 137 -15.15 -13.38 27.24
CA GLU A 137 -15.91 -14.37 28.04
C GLU A 137 -17.39 -14.02 28.15
N LYS A 138 -17.72 -12.76 28.33
CA LYS A 138 -19.14 -12.30 28.31
C LYS A 138 -19.77 -12.61 26.94
N LEU A 139 -19.06 -12.35 25.85
CA LEU A 139 -19.51 -12.69 24.51
C LEU A 139 -19.62 -14.22 24.34
N ALA A 140 -18.65 -15.00 24.81
CA ALA A 140 -18.71 -16.47 24.78
C ALA A 140 -19.96 -16.99 25.50
N ALA A 141 -20.26 -16.48 26.70
CA ALA A 141 -21.44 -16.84 27.44
C ALA A 141 -22.76 -16.45 26.74
N LYS A 142 -22.78 -15.30 26.03
CA LYS A 142 -23.88 -14.86 25.17
C LYS A 142 -24.12 -15.82 24.01
N TYR A 143 -23.04 -16.20 23.31
CA TYR A 143 -23.12 -17.08 22.14
C TYR A 143 -23.37 -18.54 22.49
N ALA A 144 -22.91 -19.04 23.65
CA ALA A 144 -23.22 -20.38 24.14
C ALA A 144 -24.73 -20.65 24.32
N ARG A 145 -25.52 -19.57 24.48
CA ARG A 145 -26.98 -19.65 24.61
C ARG A 145 -27.72 -19.68 23.26
N LYS A 146 -27.02 -19.46 22.15
CA LYS A 146 -27.61 -19.49 20.81
C LYS A 146 -27.53 -20.90 20.24
N GLU A 147 -28.54 -21.30 19.49
CA GLU A 147 -28.71 -22.65 18.94
C GLU A 147 -27.50 -23.11 18.07
N GLN A 148 -26.83 -22.16 17.39
CA GLN A 148 -25.64 -22.40 16.56
C GLN A 148 -24.39 -21.68 17.09
N GLY A 149 -24.38 -21.28 18.35
CA GLY A 149 -23.33 -20.44 18.92
C GLY A 149 -22.16 -21.19 19.56
N SER A 150 -22.19 -22.54 19.61
CA SER A 150 -21.21 -23.33 20.34
C SER A 150 -19.77 -23.15 19.85
N ALA A 151 -19.55 -23.17 18.53
CA ALA A 151 -18.22 -22.98 17.94
C ALA A 151 -17.67 -21.58 18.24
N ALA A 152 -18.49 -20.55 18.08
CA ALA A 152 -18.10 -19.16 18.39
C ALA A 152 -17.78 -18.98 19.88
N ALA A 153 -18.57 -19.59 20.76
CA ALA A 153 -18.34 -19.53 22.21
C ALA A 153 -17.01 -20.19 22.59
N GLN A 154 -16.69 -21.34 22.01
CA GLN A 154 -15.42 -22.03 22.24
C GLN A 154 -14.21 -21.23 21.72
N ALA A 155 -14.31 -20.64 20.50
CA ALA A 155 -13.27 -19.80 19.93
C ALA A 155 -13.00 -18.56 20.80
N LEU A 156 -14.06 -17.86 21.21
CA LEU A 156 -13.95 -16.69 22.09
C LEU A 156 -13.30 -17.04 23.43
N GLN A 157 -13.67 -18.17 24.01
CA GLN A 157 -13.12 -18.63 25.29
C GLN A 157 -11.63 -18.99 25.17
N ALA A 158 -11.24 -19.68 24.09
CA ALA A 158 -9.84 -19.99 23.82
C ALA A 158 -9.01 -18.73 23.64
N ASP A 159 -9.51 -17.71 22.96
CA ASP A 159 -8.81 -16.44 22.79
C ASP A 159 -8.74 -15.64 24.09
N ALA A 160 -9.80 -15.63 24.90
CA ALA A 160 -9.77 -15.03 26.24
C ALA A 160 -8.69 -15.64 27.13
N GLU A 161 -8.54 -16.97 27.11
CA GLU A 161 -7.48 -17.66 27.84
C GLU A 161 -6.07 -17.28 27.33
N ARG A 162 -5.90 -17.15 26.00
CA ARG A 162 -4.64 -16.70 25.41
C ARG A 162 -4.29 -15.29 25.87
N PHE A 163 -5.23 -14.34 25.85
CA PHE A 163 -4.99 -12.98 26.33
C PHE A 163 -4.60 -12.95 27.81
N ARG A 164 -5.24 -13.76 28.65
CA ARG A 164 -4.86 -13.87 30.08
C ARG A 164 -3.46 -14.40 30.31
N ASN A 165 -3.03 -15.32 29.45
CA ASN A 165 -1.73 -15.96 29.56
C ASN A 165 -0.64 -15.20 28.77
N GLY A 166 -0.95 -14.04 28.17
CA GLY A 166 -0.01 -13.28 27.35
C GLY A 166 0.44 -14.00 26.08
N ALA A 167 -0.38 -14.96 25.59
CA ALA A 167 -0.08 -15.71 24.38
C ALA A 167 -0.62 -14.98 23.14
N GLU A 168 0.04 -15.18 21.99
CA GLU A 168 -0.39 -14.60 20.73
C GLU A 168 -1.78 -15.10 20.30
N VAL A 169 -2.59 -14.17 19.80
CA VAL A 169 -3.89 -14.42 19.20
C VAL A 169 -3.83 -14.02 17.74
N ASN A 170 -4.09 -14.96 16.84
CA ASN A 170 -4.14 -14.69 15.41
C ASN A 170 -5.48 -14.04 15.00
N GLY A 171 -5.45 -13.18 13.99
CA GLY A 171 -6.65 -12.52 13.46
C GLY A 171 -7.24 -11.51 14.46
N LEU A 172 -6.40 -10.66 15.04
CA LEU A 172 -6.79 -9.60 15.98
C LEU A 172 -7.74 -8.59 15.37
N ASP A 173 -7.74 -8.43 14.05
CA ASP A 173 -8.63 -7.56 13.28
C ASP A 173 -10.11 -7.81 13.58
N ARG A 174 -10.49 -9.04 13.87
CA ARG A 174 -11.86 -9.39 14.31
C ARG A 174 -12.27 -8.77 15.65
N TYR A 175 -11.32 -8.29 16.45
CA TYR A 175 -11.55 -7.63 17.75
C TYR A 175 -11.28 -6.13 17.71
N LEU A 176 -11.08 -5.54 16.54
CA LEU A 176 -10.75 -4.13 16.37
C LEU A 176 -11.70 -3.21 17.14
N ASN A 177 -13.02 -3.44 17.04
CA ASN A 177 -14.01 -2.60 17.72
C ASN A 177 -14.05 -2.78 19.24
N LEU A 178 -13.56 -3.89 19.76
CA LEU A 178 -13.42 -4.11 21.21
C LEU A 178 -12.13 -3.43 21.72
N ILE A 179 -11.08 -3.46 20.92
CA ILE A 179 -9.79 -2.86 21.23
C ILE A 179 -9.84 -1.33 21.04
N TYR A 180 -10.45 -0.88 19.95
CA TYR A 180 -10.67 0.53 19.61
C TYR A 180 -12.16 0.84 19.45
N PRO A 181 -12.92 1.06 20.55
CA PRO A 181 -14.31 1.47 20.42
C PRO A 181 -14.49 2.80 19.68
N ASP A 182 -13.45 3.62 19.69
CA ASP A 182 -13.28 4.90 19.02
C ASP A 182 -12.45 4.82 17.73
N ALA A 183 -12.43 3.65 17.06
CA ALA A 183 -11.63 3.44 15.87
C ALA A 183 -11.89 4.51 14.80
N ASP A 184 -10.81 5.08 14.28
CA ASP A 184 -10.82 5.95 13.11
C ASP A 184 -10.90 5.12 11.82
N SER A 185 -11.10 5.79 10.71
CA SER A 185 -10.96 5.23 9.36
C SER A 185 -9.78 5.86 8.63
N GLY A 186 -9.39 5.30 7.50
CA GLY A 186 -8.38 5.92 6.66
C GLY A 186 -8.72 7.36 6.25
N ALA A 187 -10.01 7.71 6.15
CA ALA A 187 -10.44 9.07 5.85
C ALA A 187 -10.18 10.06 7.00
N ASP A 188 -10.15 9.60 8.25
CA ASP A 188 -9.89 10.45 9.43
C ASP A 188 -8.42 10.86 9.55
N TYR A 189 -7.53 10.19 8.81
CA TYR A 189 -6.11 10.52 8.73
C TYR A 189 -5.78 11.68 7.78
N LEU A 190 -6.76 12.13 6.99
CA LEU A 190 -6.56 13.29 6.12
C LEU A 190 -6.36 14.56 6.97
N PRO A 191 -5.38 15.42 6.63
CA PRO A 191 -5.22 16.70 7.30
C PRO A 191 -6.43 17.62 7.02
N GLU A 192 -6.75 18.51 7.94
CA GLU A 192 -7.93 19.39 7.87
C GLU A 192 -7.95 20.31 6.63
N ASP A 193 -6.77 20.65 6.11
CA ASP A 193 -6.57 21.47 4.92
C ASP A 193 -6.42 20.66 3.62
N ALA A 194 -6.68 19.34 3.67
CA ALA A 194 -6.58 18.49 2.50
C ALA A 194 -7.58 18.89 1.41
N VAL A 195 -7.15 18.80 0.16
CA VAL A 195 -8.03 18.84 -1.01
C VAL A 195 -8.19 17.43 -1.55
N VAL A 196 -9.42 16.94 -1.61
CA VAL A 196 -9.72 15.58 -2.02
C VAL A 196 -10.09 15.54 -3.50
N PHE A 197 -9.40 14.70 -4.27
CA PHE A 197 -9.71 14.44 -5.67
C PHE A 197 -10.36 13.06 -5.81
N LEU A 198 -11.61 13.01 -6.24
CA LEU A 198 -12.34 11.78 -6.52
C LEU A 198 -12.28 11.50 -8.03
N CYS A 199 -11.41 10.56 -8.42
CA CYS A 199 -11.26 10.18 -9.82
C CYS A 199 -12.27 9.09 -10.18
N GLU A 200 -13.17 9.36 -11.16
CA GLU A 200 -14.23 8.46 -11.58
C GLU A 200 -15.23 8.15 -10.46
N GLY A 201 -15.89 9.19 -9.94
CA GLY A 201 -16.77 9.11 -8.78
C GLY A 201 -17.82 7.99 -8.83
N GLY A 202 -18.41 7.72 -9.99
CA GLY A 202 -19.34 6.60 -10.17
C GLY A 202 -18.70 5.22 -9.98
N ARG A 203 -17.43 5.07 -10.37
CA ARG A 203 -16.68 3.82 -10.15
C ARG A 203 -16.31 3.65 -8.70
N ILE A 204 -15.96 4.74 -8.01
CA ILE A 204 -15.69 4.72 -6.55
C ILE A 204 -16.95 4.25 -5.82
N GLU A 205 -18.12 4.83 -6.11
CA GLU A 205 -19.38 4.42 -5.49
C GLU A 205 -19.70 2.93 -5.74
N GLN A 206 -19.48 2.46 -6.97
CA GLN A 206 -19.67 1.05 -7.31
C GLN A 206 -18.68 0.14 -6.55
N ARG A 207 -17.42 0.56 -6.42
CA ARG A 207 -16.43 -0.19 -5.65
C ARG A 207 -16.81 -0.28 -4.19
N VAL A 208 -17.28 0.82 -3.58
CA VAL A 208 -17.78 0.83 -2.20
C VAL A 208 -18.89 -0.20 -2.02
N LYS A 209 -19.90 -0.20 -2.90
CA LYS A 209 -21.01 -1.16 -2.84
C LYS A 209 -20.53 -2.61 -2.94
N ASN A 210 -19.65 -2.88 -3.90
CA ASN A 210 -19.11 -4.23 -4.12
C ASN A 210 -18.27 -4.70 -2.92
N LEU A 211 -17.41 -3.83 -2.38
CA LEU A 211 -16.59 -4.15 -1.22
C LEU A 211 -17.45 -4.46 0.01
N LEU A 212 -18.43 -3.61 0.32
CA LEU A 212 -19.30 -3.82 1.48
C LEU A 212 -20.17 -5.08 1.32
N LEU A 213 -20.60 -5.40 0.09
CA LEU A 213 -21.29 -6.65 -0.18
C LEU A 213 -20.37 -7.86 0.05
N GLN A 214 -19.15 -7.82 -0.45
CA GLN A 214 -18.14 -8.86 -0.25
C GLN A 214 -17.85 -9.06 1.24
N LEU A 215 -17.56 -7.98 1.96
CA LEU A 215 -17.29 -8.03 3.40
C LEU A 215 -18.46 -8.63 4.19
N ARG A 216 -19.71 -8.32 3.80
CA ARG A 216 -20.88 -8.92 4.42
C ARG A 216 -20.91 -10.43 4.21
N GLN A 217 -20.68 -10.90 2.98
CA GLN A 217 -20.65 -12.33 2.66
C GLN A 217 -19.54 -13.06 3.41
N ASP A 218 -18.34 -12.45 3.45
CA ASP A 218 -17.19 -13.00 4.17
C ASP A 218 -17.49 -13.06 5.69
N THR A 219 -18.07 -12.00 6.24
CA THR A 219 -18.50 -11.93 7.65
C THR A 219 -19.54 -13.02 7.96
N GLU A 220 -20.57 -13.19 7.12
CA GLU A 220 -21.59 -14.23 7.28
C GLU A 220 -20.96 -15.63 7.27
N THR A 221 -19.99 -15.87 6.38
CA THR A 221 -19.24 -17.11 6.28
C THR A 221 -18.43 -17.37 7.55
N LEU A 222 -17.67 -16.38 8.02
CA LEU A 222 -16.89 -16.44 9.25
C LEU A 222 -17.77 -16.65 10.49
N MET A 223 -18.92 -15.97 10.53
CA MET A 223 -19.90 -16.16 11.62
C MET A 223 -20.48 -17.59 11.61
N GLY A 224 -20.77 -18.12 10.42
CA GLY A 224 -21.24 -19.50 10.27
C GLY A 224 -20.19 -20.54 10.72
N ALA A 225 -18.92 -20.24 10.53
CA ALA A 225 -17.81 -21.06 11.00
C ALA A 225 -17.46 -20.83 12.48
N GLY A 226 -18.11 -19.87 13.17
CA GLY A 226 -17.80 -19.49 14.55
C GLY A 226 -16.48 -18.74 14.73
N LEU A 227 -15.90 -18.23 13.65
CA LEU A 227 -14.61 -17.51 13.66
C LEU A 227 -14.79 -16.01 13.89
N MET A 228 -16.00 -15.48 13.75
CA MET A 228 -16.35 -14.08 13.98
C MET A 228 -17.70 -14.00 14.69
N VAL A 229 -17.92 -12.95 15.46
CA VAL A 229 -19.19 -12.64 16.11
C VAL A 229 -19.71 -11.29 15.64
N GLY A 230 -21.05 -11.15 15.54
CA GLY A 230 -21.67 -9.94 14.99
C GLY A 230 -21.36 -8.66 15.78
N ASP A 231 -21.11 -8.79 17.08
CA ASP A 231 -20.72 -7.67 17.95
C ASP A 231 -19.34 -7.09 17.60
N ALA A 232 -18.50 -7.83 16.86
CA ALA A 232 -17.15 -7.44 16.46
C ALA A 232 -16.98 -7.22 14.93
N ALA A 233 -18.07 -7.35 14.16
CA ALA A 233 -18.00 -7.45 12.69
C ALA A 233 -17.89 -6.10 11.94
N GLU A 234 -17.94 -4.96 12.62
CA GLU A 234 -17.85 -3.65 11.96
C GLU A 234 -16.40 -3.22 11.70
N VAL A 235 -15.76 -3.80 10.69
CA VAL A 235 -14.37 -3.50 10.33
C VAL A 235 -14.21 -2.35 9.33
N CYS A 236 -15.32 -1.81 8.82
CA CYS A 236 -15.32 -0.73 7.83
C CYS A 236 -16.44 0.29 8.11
N LEU A 237 -16.25 1.51 7.63
CA LEU A 237 -17.32 2.51 7.55
C LEU A 237 -18.39 2.08 6.55
N SER A 238 -19.62 2.58 6.74
CA SER A 238 -20.60 2.55 5.66
C SER A 238 -20.21 3.49 4.54
N GLY A 239 -20.70 3.23 3.31
CA GLY A 239 -20.46 4.14 2.18
C GLY A 239 -20.99 5.55 2.44
N GLU A 240 -22.17 5.67 3.10
CA GLU A 240 -22.76 6.95 3.48
C GLU A 240 -21.86 7.71 4.46
N ALA A 241 -21.33 7.04 5.47
CA ALA A 241 -20.44 7.64 6.46
C ALA A 241 -19.14 8.12 5.81
N LEU A 242 -18.55 7.33 4.89
CA LEU A 242 -17.37 7.75 4.15
C LEU A 242 -17.61 9.02 3.34
N PHE A 243 -18.68 9.05 2.51
CA PHE A 243 -18.95 10.21 1.68
C PHE A 243 -19.35 11.43 2.49
N ALA A 244 -20.05 11.26 3.62
CA ALA A 244 -20.31 12.34 4.55
C ALA A 244 -19.00 12.92 5.10
N ARG A 245 -18.06 12.08 5.50
CA ARG A 245 -16.73 12.49 5.99
C ARG A 245 -15.92 13.22 4.92
N LEU A 246 -15.92 12.72 3.68
CA LEU A 246 -15.22 13.38 2.57
C LEU A 246 -15.86 14.73 2.19
N ALA A 247 -17.14 14.93 2.43
CA ALA A 247 -17.83 16.19 2.16
C ALA A 247 -17.38 17.35 3.08
N ASP A 248 -16.70 17.06 4.20
CA ASP A 248 -16.12 18.07 5.08
C ASP A 248 -14.90 18.78 4.46
N PHE A 249 -14.32 18.20 3.40
CA PHE A 249 -13.17 18.73 2.68
C PHE A 249 -13.59 19.48 1.41
N PRO A 250 -12.71 20.34 0.86
CA PRO A 250 -12.79 20.77 -0.52
C PRO A 250 -12.63 19.55 -1.45
N VAL A 251 -13.68 19.22 -2.22
CA VAL A 251 -13.69 18.07 -3.11
C VAL A 251 -13.72 18.49 -4.56
N VAL A 252 -12.85 17.91 -5.37
CA VAL A 252 -12.84 17.99 -6.83
C VAL A 252 -13.15 16.61 -7.40
N MET A 253 -14.25 16.47 -8.11
CA MET A 253 -14.60 15.23 -8.80
C MET A 253 -14.10 15.29 -10.24
N LEU A 254 -13.35 14.27 -10.67
CA LEU A 254 -12.77 14.17 -12.00
C LEU A 254 -13.37 12.95 -12.72
N ASP A 255 -14.16 13.20 -13.77
CA ASP A 255 -14.77 12.17 -14.58
C ASP A 255 -14.33 12.34 -16.04
N ALA A 256 -13.89 11.26 -16.69
CA ALA A 256 -13.47 11.29 -18.09
C ALA A 256 -14.65 11.51 -19.04
N LEU A 257 -15.85 11.07 -18.65
CA LEU A 257 -17.07 11.24 -19.41
C LEU A 257 -18.11 11.99 -18.58
N PRO A 258 -18.96 12.79 -19.24
CA PRO A 258 -20.08 13.46 -18.56
C PRO A 258 -20.96 12.43 -17.83
N THR A 259 -21.22 12.67 -16.56
CA THR A 259 -22.11 11.85 -15.74
C THR A 259 -23.14 12.73 -15.04
N SER A 260 -24.32 12.17 -14.81
CA SER A 260 -25.35 12.80 -13.98
C SER A 260 -25.37 12.25 -12.55
N ARG A 261 -24.57 11.22 -12.28
CA ARG A 261 -24.44 10.61 -10.95
C ARG A 261 -23.12 10.96 -10.34
N HIS A 262 -23.17 11.59 -9.18
CA HIS A 262 -22.01 11.96 -8.40
C HIS A 262 -22.16 11.45 -6.97
N PRO A 263 -21.12 10.92 -6.35
CA PRO A 263 -21.18 10.45 -4.96
C PRO A 263 -21.44 11.59 -3.97
N LEU A 264 -21.06 12.81 -4.34
CA LEU A 264 -21.34 14.04 -3.61
C LEU A 264 -22.04 15.05 -4.52
N LYS A 265 -22.89 15.90 -3.96
CA LYS A 265 -23.60 16.94 -4.74
C LYS A 265 -22.60 18.01 -5.21
N PRO A 266 -22.37 18.17 -6.53
CA PRO A 266 -21.46 19.20 -7.03
C PRO A 266 -22.05 20.61 -6.82
N ARG A 267 -21.21 21.58 -6.49
CA ARG A 267 -21.56 23.01 -6.44
C ARG A 267 -21.48 23.68 -7.82
N GLY A 268 -20.68 23.12 -8.71
CA GLY A 268 -20.49 23.60 -10.07
C GLY A 268 -19.93 22.50 -10.95
N LEU A 269 -20.16 22.61 -12.25
CA LEU A 269 -19.62 21.70 -13.26
C LEU A 269 -18.72 22.49 -14.19
N LEU A 270 -17.53 21.96 -14.44
CA LEU A 270 -16.56 22.51 -15.37
C LEU A 270 -16.21 21.44 -16.41
N THR A 271 -16.38 21.78 -17.68
CA THR A 271 -15.96 20.91 -18.78
C THR A 271 -14.58 21.31 -19.25
N VAL A 272 -13.60 20.39 -19.15
CA VAL A 272 -12.25 20.60 -19.65
C VAL A 272 -12.07 19.76 -20.92
N ASN A 273 -11.84 20.46 -22.04
CA ASN A 273 -11.57 19.78 -23.32
C ASN A 273 -10.08 19.41 -23.37
N ALA A 274 -9.79 18.13 -23.12
CA ALA A 274 -8.45 17.59 -23.19
C ALA A 274 -8.39 16.43 -24.20
N ARG A 275 -7.28 16.32 -24.94
CA ARG A 275 -7.00 15.21 -25.85
C ARG A 275 -5.70 14.54 -25.48
N GLN A 276 -5.73 13.24 -25.35
CA GLN A 276 -4.51 12.47 -25.18
C GLN A 276 -3.73 12.47 -26.50
N LEU A 277 -2.44 12.81 -26.42
CA LEU A 277 -1.56 12.77 -27.58
C LEU A 277 -1.01 11.36 -27.79
N SER A 278 -1.09 10.88 -29.02
CA SER A 278 -0.50 9.60 -29.41
C SER A 278 1.03 9.72 -29.48
N SER A 279 1.71 8.57 -29.37
CA SER A 279 3.15 8.52 -29.65
C SER A 279 3.42 8.73 -31.14
N TYR A 280 4.44 9.48 -31.43
CA TYR A 280 4.93 9.69 -32.82
C TYR A 280 5.67 8.46 -33.39
N GLY A 281 5.67 7.34 -32.68
CA GLY A 281 6.27 6.08 -33.13
C GLY A 281 7.79 6.15 -33.37
N GLY A 282 8.46 7.18 -32.83
CA GLY A 282 9.86 7.45 -33.07
C GLY A 282 10.16 8.23 -34.35
N SER A 283 9.15 8.65 -35.10
CA SER A 283 9.30 9.58 -36.21
C SER A 283 9.43 11.00 -35.67
N LEU A 284 10.66 11.42 -35.49
CA LEU A 284 10.93 12.79 -35.08
C LEU A 284 10.46 13.81 -36.12
N GLU A 285 10.41 13.44 -37.40
CA GLU A 285 9.90 14.32 -38.47
C GLU A 285 8.43 14.67 -38.28
N THR A 286 7.61 13.69 -37.94
CA THR A 286 6.19 13.94 -37.61
C THR A 286 6.04 14.79 -36.36
N ALA A 287 6.86 14.54 -35.33
CA ALA A 287 6.88 15.34 -34.11
C ALA A 287 7.28 16.79 -34.37
N VAL A 288 8.29 17.01 -35.22
CA VAL A 288 8.71 18.36 -35.64
C VAL A 288 7.58 19.13 -36.32
N THR A 289 6.85 18.49 -37.23
CA THR A 289 5.73 19.11 -37.92
C THR A 289 4.65 19.56 -36.94
N ASP A 290 4.35 18.75 -35.96
CA ASP A 290 3.35 19.09 -34.92
C ASP A 290 3.86 20.19 -33.98
N LEU A 291 5.14 20.17 -33.60
CA LEU A 291 5.75 21.23 -32.79
C LEU A 291 5.76 22.59 -33.51
N GLU A 292 6.02 22.60 -34.83
CA GLU A 292 5.91 23.79 -35.66
C GLU A 292 4.47 24.26 -35.77
N HIS A 293 3.51 23.35 -35.92
CA HIS A 293 2.09 23.68 -35.92
C HIS A 293 1.66 24.33 -34.60
N TYR A 294 2.02 23.76 -33.45
CA TYR A 294 1.72 24.35 -32.15
C TYR A 294 2.30 25.76 -32.01
N ARG A 295 3.55 25.93 -32.42
CA ARG A 295 4.20 27.25 -32.39
C ARG A 295 3.47 28.25 -33.26
N ASN A 296 3.15 27.89 -34.51
CA ASN A 296 2.52 28.77 -35.48
C ASN A 296 1.07 29.13 -35.10
N THR A 297 0.38 28.27 -34.36
CA THR A 297 -0.93 28.55 -33.81
C THR A 297 -0.89 29.32 -32.47
N GLY A 298 0.30 29.63 -31.98
CA GLY A 298 0.50 30.35 -30.71
C GLY A 298 0.21 29.47 -29.50
N SER A 299 0.28 28.15 -29.64
CA SER A 299 0.10 27.25 -28.51
C SER A 299 1.40 27.14 -27.71
N ALA A 300 1.28 27.14 -26.38
CA ALA A 300 2.36 26.88 -25.44
C ALA A 300 2.65 25.36 -25.43
N VAL A 301 3.90 24.97 -25.51
CA VAL A 301 4.32 23.56 -25.51
C VAL A 301 5.28 23.30 -24.37
N LEU A 302 4.94 22.34 -23.49
CA LEU A 302 5.81 21.84 -22.42
C LEU A 302 6.25 20.43 -22.75
N VAL A 303 7.55 20.19 -22.77
CA VAL A 303 8.12 18.84 -22.99
C VAL A 303 8.76 18.33 -21.70
N LEU A 304 8.31 17.20 -21.23
CA LEU A 304 8.81 16.53 -20.02
C LEU A 304 9.83 15.47 -20.38
N CYS A 305 11.02 15.58 -19.82
CA CYS A 305 12.12 14.63 -19.98
C CYS A 305 12.45 13.92 -18.67
N GLY A 306 12.77 12.63 -18.73
CA GLY A 306 13.08 11.80 -17.56
C GLY A 306 14.40 12.11 -16.84
N GLY A 307 15.06 13.24 -17.17
CA GLY A 307 16.29 13.70 -16.54
C GLY A 307 17.00 14.76 -17.34
N GLU A 308 17.94 15.47 -16.69
CA GLU A 308 18.66 16.62 -17.27
C GLU A 308 19.45 16.27 -18.54
N VAL A 309 20.13 15.12 -18.56
CA VAL A 309 20.90 14.67 -19.73
C VAL A 309 19.98 14.50 -20.93
N ARG A 310 18.79 13.95 -20.73
CA ARG A 310 17.81 13.76 -21.80
C ARG A 310 17.22 15.08 -22.29
N ALA A 311 16.92 15.98 -21.36
CA ALA A 311 16.44 17.33 -21.67
C ALA A 311 17.45 18.08 -22.55
N ASN A 312 18.74 18.05 -22.20
CA ASN A 312 19.81 18.66 -22.97
C ASN A 312 19.98 18.01 -24.37
N ASN A 313 19.86 16.68 -24.46
CA ASN A 313 19.95 15.98 -25.75
C ASN A 313 18.76 16.35 -26.66
N LEU A 314 17.55 16.45 -26.11
CA LEU A 314 16.39 16.87 -26.86
C LEU A 314 16.53 18.32 -27.35
N LEU A 315 17.04 19.23 -26.51
CA LEU A 315 17.30 20.61 -26.92
C LEU A 315 18.22 20.68 -28.14
N ARG A 316 19.40 20.00 -28.09
CA ARG A 316 20.35 19.96 -29.22
C ARG A 316 19.71 19.40 -30.49
N LEU A 317 18.87 18.40 -30.35
CA LEU A 317 18.19 17.76 -31.45
C LEU A 317 17.16 18.69 -32.12
N LEU A 318 16.45 19.52 -31.35
CA LEU A 318 15.53 20.53 -31.84
C LEU A 318 16.26 21.72 -32.47
N GLU A 319 17.36 22.18 -31.85
CA GLU A 319 18.26 23.22 -32.40
C GLU A 319 18.80 22.82 -33.74
N GLY A 320 19.25 21.58 -33.91
CA GLY A 320 19.72 21.03 -35.18
C GLY A 320 18.68 21.02 -36.31
N ARG A 321 17.37 21.26 -35.95
CA ARG A 321 16.24 21.37 -36.87
C ARG A 321 15.64 22.76 -36.92
N ASN A 322 16.33 23.77 -36.37
CA ASN A 322 15.89 25.15 -36.30
C ASN A 322 14.56 25.35 -35.53
N ILE A 323 14.27 24.49 -34.57
CA ILE A 323 13.12 24.66 -33.67
C ILE A 323 13.62 25.32 -32.39
N PRO A 324 13.28 26.59 -32.13
CA PRO A 324 13.69 27.25 -30.90
C PRO A 324 12.96 26.63 -29.70
N ALA A 325 13.71 26.29 -28.67
CA ALA A 325 13.22 25.74 -27.42
C ALA A 325 13.94 26.36 -26.21
N VAL A 326 13.24 26.53 -25.12
CA VAL A 326 13.80 27.04 -23.85
C VAL A 326 14.00 25.87 -22.90
N LEU A 327 15.21 25.72 -22.37
CA LEU A 327 15.51 24.73 -21.35
C LEU A 327 15.29 25.33 -19.95
N ASP A 328 14.37 24.73 -19.17
CA ASP A 328 14.09 25.09 -17.79
C ASP A 328 14.16 23.85 -16.89
N LEU A 329 15.38 23.50 -16.44
CA LEU A 329 15.62 22.32 -15.61
C LEU A 329 14.93 22.38 -14.23
N LYS A 330 14.59 23.58 -13.78
CA LYS A 330 13.92 23.78 -12.47
C LYS A 330 12.40 23.70 -12.55
N GLY A 331 11.83 23.75 -13.76
CA GLY A 331 10.38 23.75 -13.97
C GLY A 331 9.69 24.98 -13.35
N ALA A 332 10.39 26.11 -13.31
CA ALA A 332 9.98 27.29 -12.56
C ALA A 332 8.85 28.08 -13.22
N ALA A 333 8.63 27.92 -14.53
CA ALA A 333 7.64 28.69 -15.26
C ALA A 333 6.90 27.86 -16.32
N MET A 334 5.64 28.23 -16.55
CA MET A 334 4.87 27.72 -17.68
C MET A 334 5.35 28.37 -19.00
N PRO A 335 5.31 27.63 -20.13
CA PRO A 335 5.64 28.19 -21.43
C PRO A 335 4.67 29.33 -21.84
N GLY A 336 5.19 30.35 -22.46
CA GLY A 336 4.39 31.41 -23.06
C GLY A 336 3.74 31.00 -24.38
N PRO A 337 2.84 31.84 -24.97
CA PRO A 337 2.22 31.58 -26.26
C PRO A 337 3.26 31.40 -27.37
N GLY A 338 3.19 30.27 -28.10
CA GLY A 338 4.15 29.90 -29.15
C GLY A 338 5.54 29.48 -28.66
N GLU A 339 5.75 29.38 -27.33
CA GLU A 339 6.98 28.94 -26.73
C GLU A 339 6.97 27.42 -26.56
N LEU A 340 8.11 26.79 -26.86
CA LEU A 340 8.41 25.40 -26.53
C LEU A 340 9.41 25.37 -25.37
N ARG A 341 9.01 24.79 -24.26
CA ARG A 341 9.82 24.67 -23.05
C ARG A 341 10.09 23.22 -22.72
N ILE A 342 11.34 22.90 -22.43
CA ILE A 342 11.79 21.58 -22.02
C ILE A 342 12.13 21.62 -20.54
N THR A 343 11.57 20.69 -19.76
CA THR A 343 11.84 20.57 -18.33
C THR A 343 12.02 19.11 -17.92
N VAL A 344 12.51 18.89 -16.70
CA VAL A 344 12.60 17.55 -16.10
C VAL A 344 11.27 17.22 -15.44
N GLY A 345 10.71 16.06 -15.82
CA GLY A 345 9.45 15.56 -15.30
C GLY A 345 9.01 14.29 -16.01
N ALA A 346 7.96 13.67 -15.53
CA ALA A 346 7.41 12.45 -16.12
C ALA A 346 5.89 12.45 -16.06
N LEU A 347 5.27 12.06 -17.17
CA LEU A 347 3.87 11.68 -17.29
C LEU A 347 3.78 10.37 -18.05
N SER A 348 2.71 9.60 -17.82
CA SER A 348 2.44 8.36 -18.54
C SER A 348 2.16 8.59 -20.03
N ALA A 349 1.52 9.70 -20.37
CA ALA A 349 1.26 10.16 -21.73
C ALA A 349 1.11 11.68 -21.75
N GLY A 350 1.42 12.31 -22.89
CA GLY A 350 1.14 13.71 -23.11
C GLY A 350 -0.31 13.98 -23.44
N CYS A 351 -0.73 15.22 -23.29
CA CYS A 351 -2.07 15.67 -23.63
C CYS A 351 -2.05 17.13 -24.11
N GLU A 352 -3.10 17.50 -24.85
CA GLU A 352 -3.33 18.89 -25.24
C GLU A 352 -4.67 19.40 -24.72
N TRP A 353 -4.70 20.68 -24.43
CA TRP A 353 -5.89 21.45 -24.10
C TRP A 353 -6.11 22.54 -25.16
N PRO A 354 -6.89 22.26 -26.22
CA PRO A 354 -7.05 23.20 -27.34
C PRO A 354 -7.60 24.56 -26.90
N SER A 355 -8.53 24.57 -25.94
CA SER A 355 -9.12 25.81 -25.41
C SER A 355 -8.12 26.71 -24.67
N LEU A 356 -7.09 26.10 -24.09
CA LEU A 356 -6.01 26.81 -23.38
C LEU A 356 -4.80 27.07 -24.29
N LYS A 357 -4.82 26.55 -25.52
CA LYS A 357 -3.65 26.53 -26.41
C LYS A 357 -2.40 25.99 -25.70
N LEU A 358 -2.56 24.88 -24.98
CA LEU A 358 -1.48 24.24 -24.23
C LEU A 358 -1.35 22.79 -24.65
N ALA A 359 -0.12 22.37 -24.94
CA ALA A 359 0.24 20.97 -25.15
C ALA A 359 1.36 20.55 -24.20
N VAL A 360 1.19 19.39 -23.57
CA VAL A 360 2.25 18.76 -22.76
C VAL A 360 2.64 17.47 -23.44
N LEU A 361 3.89 17.32 -23.75
CA LEU A 361 4.48 16.16 -24.41
C LEU A 361 5.46 15.47 -23.49
N THR A 362 5.64 14.18 -23.68
CA THR A 362 6.71 13.43 -23.02
C THR A 362 7.81 13.10 -24.00
N GLU A 363 9.05 13.03 -23.53
CA GLU A 363 10.20 12.60 -24.34
C GLU A 363 9.91 11.27 -25.07
N GLY A 364 9.26 10.31 -24.39
CA GLY A 364 8.93 9.01 -24.97
C GLY A 364 7.94 9.04 -26.13
N GLN A 365 7.21 10.18 -26.31
CA GLN A 365 6.36 10.38 -27.50
C GLN A 365 7.16 10.94 -28.67
N LEU A 366 8.15 11.80 -28.40
CA LEU A 366 8.97 12.46 -29.41
C LEU A 366 10.10 11.58 -29.96
N THR A 367 10.69 10.75 -29.12
CA THR A 367 11.80 9.89 -29.48
C THR A 367 11.40 8.43 -29.33
N ALA A 368 11.86 7.55 -30.24
CA ALA A 368 11.77 6.12 -30.05
C ALA A 368 12.74 5.68 -28.93
N VAL A 369 12.43 6.05 -27.71
CA VAL A 369 13.03 5.38 -26.57
C VAL A 369 12.42 4.00 -26.56
N ALA A 370 13.20 2.99 -26.94
CA ALA A 370 12.88 1.63 -26.60
C ALA A 370 12.56 1.65 -25.10
N GLN A 371 11.28 1.57 -24.75
CA GLN A 371 10.88 1.34 -23.38
C GLN A 371 11.57 0.04 -22.99
N LYS A 372 12.76 0.15 -22.40
CA LYS A 372 13.23 -0.90 -21.52
C LYS A 372 12.16 -0.94 -20.44
N LYS A 373 11.12 -1.79 -20.68
CA LYS A 373 10.30 -2.29 -19.58
C LYS A 373 11.33 -2.59 -18.51
N ARG A 374 11.31 -1.85 -17.41
CA ARG A 374 12.07 -2.23 -16.22
C ARG A 374 11.68 -3.69 -16.03
N LYS A 375 12.56 -4.58 -16.48
CA LYS A 375 12.48 -5.97 -16.06
C LYS A 375 12.65 -5.84 -14.56
N LEU A 376 11.54 -5.89 -13.82
CA LEU A 376 11.57 -6.40 -12.46
C LEU A 376 12.57 -7.54 -12.55
N LYS A 377 13.64 -7.51 -11.73
CA LYS A 377 14.61 -8.58 -11.67
C LYS A 377 13.78 -9.86 -11.72
N LYS A 378 13.79 -10.53 -12.87
CA LYS A 378 13.18 -11.84 -12.97
C LYS A 378 13.97 -12.63 -11.94
N ASP A 379 13.31 -13.03 -10.87
CA ASP A 379 13.81 -14.16 -10.11
C ASP A 379 14.05 -15.24 -11.15
N SER A 380 15.32 -15.53 -11.40
CA SER A 380 15.77 -16.41 -12.49
C SER A 380 15.19 -17.83 -12.35
N ASN A 381 14.55 -18.11 -11.21
CA ASN A 381 14.01 -19.41 -10.82
C ASN A 381 12.50 -19.55 -10.99
N ARG A 382 11.82 -18.61 -11.70
CA ARG A 382 10.36 -18.66 -11.92
C ARG A 382 10.02 -18.58 -13.41
N GLN A 383 9.25 -19.54 -13.90
CA GLN A 383 8.65 -19.50 -15.23
C GLN A 383 7.16 -19.19 -15.12
N LYS A 384 6.72 -18.14 -15.81
CA LYS A 384 5.32 -17.74 -15.85
C LYS A 384 4.51 -18.78 -16.62
N LEU A 385 3.50 -19.34 -16.00
CA LEU A 385 2.59 -20.28 -16.64
C LEU A 385 1.70 -19.55 -17.64
N GLN A 386 1.55 -20.09 -18.83
CA GLN A 386 0.60 -19.64 -19.84
C GLN A 386 -0.71 -20.42 -19.79
N SER A 387 -0.65 -21.67 -19.32
CA SER A 387 -1.78 -22.56 -19.11
C SER A 387 -1.52 -23.50 -17.95
N PHE A 388 -2.57 -23.99 -17.31
CA PHE A 388 -2.48 -25.05 -16.28
C PHE A 388 -1.99 -26.39 -16.85
N THR A 389 -2.06 -26.59 -18.18
CA THR A 389 -1.50 -27.76 -18.87
C THR A 389 0.03 -27.80 -18.86
N ASP A 390 0.68 -26.70 -18.49
CA ASP A 390 2.14 -26.63 -18.37
C ASP A 390 2.66 -27.26 -17.06
N LEU A 391 1.77 -27.67 -16.16
CA LEU A 391 2.11 -28.30 -14.87
C LEU A 391 1.80 -29.80 -14.90
N SER A 392 2.75 -30.57 -14.41
CA SER A 392 2.57 -32.00 -14.12
C SER A 392 2.45 -32.24 -12.60
N PRO A 393 1.59 -33.15 -12.14
CA PRO A 393 1.54 -33.51 -10.73
C PRO A 393 2.92 -33.88 -10.20
N GLY A 394 3.32 -33.27 -9.09
CA GLY A 394 4.65 -33.41 -8.52
C GLY A 394 5.59 -32.24 -8.83
N ASP A 395 5.29 -31.37 -9.80
CA ASP A 395 6.07 -30.18 -10.08
C ASP A 395 6.11 -29.22 -8.88
N LEU A 396 7.27 -28.62 -8.63
CA LEU A 396 7.37 -27.53 -7.67
C LEU A 396 6.83 -26.23 -8.30
N VAL A 397 5.95 -25.57 -7.57
CA VAL A 397 5.32 -24.31 -7.96
C VAL A 397 5.52 -23.25 -6.89
N VAL A 398 5.55 -22.00 -7.30
CA VAL A 398 5.66 -20.86 -6.39
C VAL A 398 4.35 -20.09 -6.45
N HIS A 399 3.65 -20.03 -5.33
CA HIS A 399 2.52 -19.13 -5.16
C HIS A 399 3.02 -17.77 -4.65
N THR A 400 2.50 -16.67 -5.20
CA THR A 400 2.99 -15.31 -4.94
C THR A 400 2.99 -14.95 -3.44
N HIS A 401 2.01 -15.43 -2.68
CA HIS A 401 1.86 -15.11 -1.24
C HIS A 401 2.18 -16.28 -0.30
N HIS A 402 2.16 -17.51 -0.78
CA HIS A 402 2.31 -18.70 0.06
C HIS A 402 3.62 -19.48 -0.20
N GLY A 403 4.50 -18.95 -1.06
CA GLY A 403 5.82 -19.55 -1.29
C GLY A 403 5.80 -20.82 -2.13
N ILE A 404 6.79 -21.70 -1.91
CA ILE A 404 7.01 -22.90 -2.72
C ILE A 404 6.18 -24.06 -2.18
N GLY A 405 5.41 -24.69 -3.06
CA GLY A 405 4.65 -25.90 -2.79
C GLY A 405 4.75 -26.89 -3.94
N ARG A 406 4.11 -28.04 -3.82
CA ARG A 406 4.06 -29.09 -4.83
C ARG A 406 2.70 -29.13 -5.50
N PHE A 407 2.64 -29.03 -6.81
CA PHE A 407 1.40 -29.17 -7.56
C PHE A 407 0.87 -30.60 -7.44
N ALA A 408 -0.32 -30.76 -6.87
CA ALA A 408 -0.96 -32.07 -6.66
C ALA A 408 -1.96 -32.43 -7.76
N GLY A 409 -2.37 -31.45 -8.57
CA GLY A 409 -3.34 -31.64 -9.64
C GLY A 409 -4.43 -30.58 -9.66
N ILE A 410 -5.43 -30.79 -10.52
CA ILE A 410 -6.63 -29.95 -10.61
C ILE A 410 -7.76 -30.70 -9.93
N GLN A 411 -8.46 -30.03 -9.04
CA GLN A 411 -9.62 -30.57 -8.35
C GLN A 411 -10.85 -29.72 -8.66
N ARG A 412 -11.91 -30.38 -9.10
CA ARG A 412 -13.20 -29.73 -9.32
C ARG A 412 -13.99 -29.73 -8.03
N MET A 413 -14.43 -28.56 -7.63
CA MET A 413 -15.20 -28.37 -6.40
C MET A 413 -16.45 -27.54 -6.66
N PRO A 414 -17.60 -27.93 -6.10
CA PRO A 414 -18.80 -27.11 -6.15
C PRO A 414 -18.65 -25.92 -5.19
N VAL A 415 -18.69 -24.70 -5.73
CA VAL A 415 -18.71 -23.46 -4.95
C VAL A 415 -19.92 -22.67 -5.44
N ASP A 416 -20.83 -22.32 -4.53
CA ASP A 416 -22.08 -21.60 -4.81
C ASP A 416 -22.97 -22.27 -5.86
N GLY A 417 -23.03 -23.60 -5.88
CA GLY A 417 -23.84 -24.36 -6.84
C GLY A 417 -23.26 -24.42 -8.26
N VAL A 418 -22.06 -23.88 -8.48
CA VAL A 418 -21.32 -23.93 -9.74
C VAL A 418 -20.04 -24.74 -9.56
N GLU A 419 -19.80 -25.72 -10.44
CA GLU A 419 -18.54 -26.45 -10.44
C GLU A 419 -17.41 -25.55 -10.95
N LYS A 420 -16.35 -25.38 -10.15
CA LYS A 420 -15.15 -24.62 -10.50
C LYS A 420 -13.91 -25.48 -10.36
N ASP A 421 -12.97 -25.30 -11.26
CA ASP A 421 -11.68 -26.01 -11.25
C ASP A 421 -10.66 -25.21 -10.40
N TYR A 422 -9.98 -25.92 -9.51
CA TYR A 422 -8.95 -25.39 -8.61
C TYR A 422 -7.63 -26.13 -8.79
N ILE A 423 -6.53 -25.38 -8.77
CA ILE A 423 -5.18 -25.92 -8.68
C ILE A 423 -4.93 -26.27 -7.22
N LYS A 424 -4.66 -27.53 -6.93
CA LYS A 424 -4.27 -27.98 -5.59
C LYS A 424 -2.74 -27.95 -5.46
N ILE A 425 -2.26 -27.25 -4.43
CA ILE A 425 -0.84 -27.14 -4.08
C ILE A 425 -0.66 -27.67 -2.67
N ASP A 426 0.16 -28.69 -2.51
CA ASP A 426 0.50 -29.27 -1.21
C ASP A 426 1.79 -28.62 -0.68
N TYR A 427 1.81 -28.32 0.62
CA TYR A 427 2.95 -27.73 1.34
C TYR A 427 3.54 -28.71 2.35
N ALA A 428 4.78 -28.44 2.78
CA ALA A 428 5.42 -29.18 3.86
C ALA A 428 4.61 -28.98 5.17
N GLY A 429 4.31 -30.10 5.86
CA GLY A 429 3.46 -30.04 7.07
C GLY A 429 2.04 -30.57 6.88
N GLY A 430 1.65 -30.93 5.65
CA GLY A 430 0.33 -31.48 5.35
C GLY A 430 -0.74 -30.46 4.98
N ASP A 431 -0.38 -29.19 4.91
CA ASP A 431 -1.26 -28.10 4.47
C ASP A 431 -1.46 -28.15 2.94
N CYS A 432 -2.62 -27.74 2.48
CA CYS A 432 -2.91 -27.62 1.06
C CYS A 432 -3.61 -26.29 0.73
N LEU A 433 -3.30 -25.75 -0.43
CA LEU A 433 -3.90 -24.52 -0.96
C LEU A 433 -4.67 -24.84 -2.24
N TYR A 434 -5.88 -24.30 -2.35
CA TYR A 434 -6.70 -24.38 -3.56
C TYR A 434 -6.75 -22.99 -4.24
N VAL A 435 -6.15 -22.90 -5.42
CA VAL A 435 -6.10 -21.66 -6.20
C VAL A 435 -7.07 -21.80 -7.38
N PRO A 436 -8.05 -20.91 -7.53
CA PRO A 436 -8.94 -20.92 -8.70
C PRO A 436 -8.13 -20.86 -10.01
N VAL A 437 -8.51 -21.62 -11.01
CA VAL A 437 -7.82 -21.62 -12.33
C VAL A 437 -7.84 -20.23 -12.97
N THR A 438 -8.82 -19.40 -12.63
CA THR A 438 -8.90 -17.99 -13.05
C THR A 438 -7.79 -17.09 -12.48
N GLN A 439 -7.08 -17.55 -11.44
CA GLN A 439 -5.96 -16.86 -10.78
C GLN A 439 -4.61 -17.55 -11.06
N LEU A 440 -4.46 -18.15 -12.23
CA LEU A 440 -3.24 -18.83 -12.64
C LEU A 440 -2.01 -17.92 -12.64
N ASP A 441 -2.20 -16.62 -12.79
CA ASP A 441 -1.16 -15.59 -12.74
C ASP A 441 -0.45 -15.49 -11.38
N MET A 442 -1.10 -16.00 -10.31
CA MET A 442 -0.52 -16.07 -8.97
C MET A 442 0.39 -17.29 -8.75
N VAL A 443 0.39 -18.25 -9.68
CA VAL A 443 1.19 -19.48 -9.62
C VAL A 443 2.23 -19.46 -10.73
N SER A 444 3.46 -19.87 -10.43
CA SER A 444 4.53 -20.01 -11.41
C SER A 444 5.30 -21.30 -11.18
N LYS A 445 5.82 -21.91 -12.26
CA LYS A 445 6.64 -23.13 -12.15
C LYS A 445 8.01 -22.74 -11.55
N TYR A 446 8.45 -23.50 -10.54
CA TYR A 446 9.77 -23.33 -9.96
C TYR A 446 10.81 -24.04 -10.84
N ILE A 447 11.83 -23.30 -11.28
CA ILE A 447 12.97 -23.81 -12.03
C ILE A 447 14.20 -23.61 -11.14
N GLY A 448 14.42 -24.50 -10.18
CA GLY A 448 15.60 -24.52 -9.31
C GLY A 448 16.60 -25.58 -9.76
N GLY A 449 17.90 -25.33 -9.63
CA GLY A 449 18.93 -26.35 -9.81
C GLY A 449 18.85 -27.43 -8.72
N GLY A 450 19.25 -28.65 -9.04
CA GLY A 450 19.01 -29.89 -8.29
C GLY A 450 19.47 -29.98 -6.82
N GLU A 451 19.99 -28.94 -6.19
CA GLU A 451 20.41 -28.97 -4.78
C GLU A 451 19.33 -28.56 -3.77
N ASP A 452 18.22 -27.94 -4.22
CA ASP A 452 17.13 -27.48 -3.33
C ASP A 452 16.04 -28.52 -3.08
N GLN A 453 16.11 -29.71 -3.67
CA GLN A 453 15.10 -30.78 -3.48
C GLN A 453 15.13 -31.42 -2.07
N GLU A 454 16.21 -31.25 -1.32
CA GLU A 454 16.34 -31.83 0.04
C GLU A 454 15.84 -30.89 1.15
N ARG A 455 15.63 -29.59 0.88
CA ARG A 455 15.14 -28.62 1.88
C ARG A 455 13.61 -28.55 2.01
N THR A 456 12.89 -29.30 1.19
CA THR A 456 11.40 -29.36 1.19
C THR A 456 10.88 -30.72 1.71
N ARG A 457 11.66 -31.39 2.57
CA ARG A 457 11.22 -32.57 3.34
C ARG A 457 10.90 -32.25 4.77
#